data_215be3798682896e9038a8b811cbc8cc
#
_entry.id   215be3798682896e9038a8b811cbc8cc
#
_cell.length_a   1.000
_cell.length_b   1.000
_cell.length_c   1.000
_cell.angle_alpha   90.00
_cell.angle_beta   90.00
_cell.angle_gamma   90.00
#
_symmetry.space_group_name_H-M   'P 1'
#
loop_
_entity.id
_entity.type
_entity.pdbx_description
1 polymer ?
#
loop_
_entity_poly.entity_id
_entity_poly.type
_entity_poly.pdbx_seq_one_letter_code
_entity_poly.pdbx_strand_id
1 'polypeptide(L)'
;MGERIVISQDRSFVTSIQAADPHEPVSDDLHEVHHVHELTPYGMLMASLGSCTGIVLHTYAQHHGIDLQEVSFDLHYDRIFAEDCAECEDIETYRERIDEAISLSGDLTDRDRDRLYAVSHHCPIHKILTDGMEVDSYLAEE
;
A
#
# COMPACT_ATOMS: atom_id res chain seq x y z
N MET A 1 -13.83 -5.88 9.15
CA MET A 1 -13.75 -6.13 7.71
C MET A 1 -12.37 -5.72 7.22
N GLY A 2 -11.61 -6.67 6.75
CA GLY A 2 -10.25 -6.44 6.35
C GLY A 2 -9.97 -6.90 4.93
N GLU A 3 -8.92 -6.40 4.33
CA GLU A 3 -8.42 -6.85 3.03
C GLU A 3 -6.91 -6.93 3.05
N ARG A 4 -6.38 -7.80 2.21
CA ARG A 4 -4.93 -7.97 2.10
C ARG A 4 -4.53 -8.04 0.64
N ILE A 5 -3.49 -7.29 0.29
CA ILE A 5 -2.80 -7.44 -1.00
C ILE A 5 -1.29 -7.45 -0.78
N VAL A 6 -0.60 -8.11 -1.70
CA VAL A 6 0.86 -8.16 -1.73
C VAL A 6 1.33 -7.62 -3.06
N ILE A 7 2.24 -6.67 -3.02
CA ILE A 7 2.81 -6.04 -4.21
C ILE A 7 4.30 -6.29 -4.23
N SER A 8 4.81 -6.73 -5.38
CA SER A 8 6.25 -6.89 -5.60
C SER A 8 6.66 -6.06 -6.80
N GLN A 9 7.80 -5.40 -6.72
CA GLN A 9 8.31 -4.58 -7.81
C GLN A 9 9.82 -4.80 -7.96
N ASP A 10 10.26 -5.08 -9.18
CA ASP A 10 11.68 -5.22 -9.49
C ASP A 10 12.32 -3.87 -9.87
N ARG A 11 13.64 -3.89 -10.10
CA ARG A 11 14.40 -2.68 -10.41
C ARG A 11 14.03 -2.04 -11.76
N SER A 12 13.31 -2.76 -12.62
CA SER A 12 12.78 -2.25 -13.87
C SER A 12 11.34 -1.73 -13.73
N PHE A 13 10.85 -1.61 -12.49
CA PHE A 13 9.51 -1.14 -12.13
C PHE A 13 8.39 -2.08 -12.60
N VAL A 14 8.73 -3.31 -12.99
CA VAL A 14 7.71 -4.33 -13.26
C VAL A 14 7.05 -4.70 -11.95
N THR A 15 5.75 -4.52 -11.89
CA THR A 15 4.97 -4.63 -10.66
C THR A 15 3.99 -5.79 -10.77
N SER A 16 3.98 -6.67 -9.77
CA SER A 16 3.00 -7.73 -9.64
C SER A 16 2.12 -7.49 -8.43
N ILE A 17 0.86 -7.83 -8.54
CA ILE A 17 -0.15 -7.65 -7.48
C ILE A 17 -0.80 -8.99 -7.21
N GLN A 18 -0.84 -9.38 -5.94
CA GLN A 18 -1.58 -10.54 -5.46
C GLN A 18 -2.57 -10.09 -4.40
N ALA A 19 -3.75 -10.67 -4.40
CA ALA A 19 -4.81 -10.31 -3.46
C ALA A 19 -5.38 -11.54 -2.78
N ALA A 20 -5.72 -11.41 -1.52
CA ALA A 20 -6.52 -12.39 -0.80
C ALA A 20 -8.02 -12.12 -1.09
N ASP A 21 -8.84 -13.16 -0.90
CA ASP A 21 -10.28 -12.98 -0.95
C ASP A 21 -10.70 -11.98 0.13
N PRO A 22 -11.43 -10.90 -0.22
CA PRO A 22 -11.90 -9.93 0.79
C PRO A 22 -12.75 -10.54 1.90
N HIS A 23 -13.36 -11.70 1.65
CA HIS A 23 -14.15 -12.42 2.64
C HIS A 23 -13.29 -13.32 3.54
N GLU A 24 -12.04 -13.60 3.13
CA GLU A 24 -11.09 -14.42 3.87
C GLU A 24 -9.70 -13.76 3.89
N PRO A 25 -9.57 -12.52 4.39
CA PRO A 25 -8.31 -11.78 4.28
C PRO A 25 -7.15 -12.35 5.09
N VAL A 26 -7.45 -13.23 6.04
CA VAL A 26 -6.42 -13.90 6.85
C VAL A 26 -5.92 -15.20 6.22
N SER A 27 -6.51 -15.60 5.09
CA SER A 27 -6.04 -16.77 4.34
C SER A 27 -4.68 -16.49 3.71
N ASP A 28 -3.83 -17.53 3.66
CA ASP A 28 -2.57 -17.49 2.94
C ASP A 28 -2.75 -17.64 1.43
N ASP A 29 -3.99 -17.92 0.97
CA ASP A 29 -4.31 -18.08 -0.43
C ASP A 29 -4.38 -16.72 -1.13
N LEU A 30 -3.35 -16.40 -1.87
CA LEU A 30 -3.28 -15.19 -2.70
C LEU A 30 -3.47 -15.58 -4.16
N HIS A 31 -4.26 -14.81 -4.89
CA HIS A 31 -4.40 -14.97 -6.33
C HIS A 31 -3.77 -13.77 -7.05
N GLU A 32 -3.21 -14.04 -8.23
CA GLU A 32 -2.59 -13.01 -9.04
C GLU A 32 -3.66 -12.09 -9.65
N VAL A 33 -3.42 -10.78 -9.60
CA VAL A 33 -4.34 -9.77 -10.12
C VAL A 33 -3.80 -9.29 -11.47
N HIS A 34 -4.60 -9.46 -12.53
CA HIS A 34 -4.24 -9.06 -13.88
C HIS A 34 -4.95 -7.79 -14.35
N HIS A 35 -6.09 -7.48 -13.74
CA HIS A 35 -6.90 -6.33 -14.11
C HIS A 35 -7.38 -5.59 -12.86
N VAL A 36 -7.41 -4.27 -12.94
CA VAL A 36 -7.78 -3.42 -11.81
C VAL A 36 -9.19 -3.71 -11.29
N HIS A 37 -10.11 -4.16 -12.16
CA HIS A 37 -11.48 -4.49 -11.75
C HIS A 37 -11.57 -5.75 -10.86
N GLU A 38 -10.49 -6.51 -10.76
CA GLU A 38 -10.41 -7.64 -9.82
C GLU A 38 -10.15 -7.18 -8.38
N LEU A 39 -9.82 -5.90 -8.19
CA LEU A 39 -9.60 -5.31 -6.88
C LEU A 39 -10.85 -4.56 -6.41
N THR A 40 -11.08 -4.59 -5.09
CA THR A 40 -12.03 -3.66 -4.47
C THR A 40 -11.45 -2.24 -4.48
N PRO A 41 -12.25 -1.19 -4.24
CA PRO A 41 -11.71 0.16 -4.08
C PRO A 41 -10.61 0.26 -3.01
N TYR A 42 -10.71 -0.48 -1.91
CA TYR A 42 -9.68 -0.51 -0.87
C TYR A 42 -8.42 -1.22 -1.37
N GLY A 43 -8.59 -2.30 -2.13
CA GLY A 43 -7.48 -2.96 -2.79
C GLY A 43 -6.76 -2.04 -3.77
N MET A 44 -7.51 -1.21 -4.49
CA MET A 44 -6.93 -0.20 -5.39
C MET A 44 -6.11 0.84 -4.64
N LEU A 45 -6.60 1.30 -3.47
CA LEU A 45 -5.84 2.23 -2.63
C LEU A 45 -4.52 1.60 -2.15
N MET A 46 -4.57 0.36 -1.70
CA MET A 46 -3.37 -0.36 -1.26
C MET A 46 -2.41 -0.60 -2.41
N ALA A 47 -2.93 -0.95 -3.59
CA ALA A 47 -2.10 -1.13 -4.79
C ALA A 47 -1.41 0.18 -5.19
N SER A 48 -2.12 1.29 -5.11
CA SER A 48 -1.57 2.62 -5.34
C SER A 48 -0.45 2.94 -4.35
N LEU A 49 -0.68 2.70 -3.07
CA LEU A 49 0.31 2.97 -2.02
C LEU A 49 1.59 2.13 -2.24
N GLY A 50 1.45 0.83 -2.40
CA GLY A 50 2.60 -0.05 -2.58
C GLY A 50 3.37 0.23 -3.86
N SER A 51 2.66 0.43 -4.98
CA SER A 51 3.29 0.75 -6.27
C SER A 51 4.05 2.06 -6.22
N CYS A 52 3.47 3.09 -5.62
CA CYS A 52 4.11 4.39 -5.47
C CYS A 52 5.35 4.31 -4.57
N THR A 53 5.24 3.65 -3.44
CA THR A 53 6.38 3.47 -2.53
C THR A 53 7.51 2.70 -3.22
N GLY A 54 7.19 1.67 -3.98
CA GLY A 54 8.18 0.91 -4.76
C GLY A 54 8.92 1.79 -5.75
N ILE A 55 8.22 2.63 -6.50
CA ILE A 55 8.83 3.56 -7.45
C ILE A 55 9.78 4.53 -6.74
N VAL A 56 9.35 5.07 -5.60
CA VAL A 56 10.18 5.99 -4.80
C VAL A 56 11.46 5.28 -4.33
N LEU A 57 11.35 4.05 -3.82
CA LEU A 57 12.51 3.31 -3.31
C LEU A 57 13.49 2.94 -4.44
N HIS A 58 13.02 2.42 -5.56
CA HIS A 58 13.88 2.07 -6.68
C HIS A 58 14.54 3.30 -7.31
N THR A 59 13.80 4.40 -7.43
CA THR A 59 14.35 5.65 -7.94
C THR A 59 15.46 6.18 -7.03
N TYR A 60 15.21 6.19 -5.73
CA TYR A 60 16.21 6.61 -4.75
C TYR A 60 17.46 5.72 -4.80
N ALA A 61 17.25 4.40 -4.83
CA ALA A 61 18.35 3.44 -4.87
C ALA A 61 19.22 3.64 -6.12
N GLN A 62 18.61 3.85 -7.27
CA GLN A 62 19.33 4.07 -8.52
C GLN A 62 20.15 5.36 -8.49
N HIS A 63 19.63 6.42 -7.90
CA HIS A 63 20.35 7.70 -7.77
C HIS A 63 21.49 7.65 -6.75
N HIS A 64 21.46 6.73 -5.81
CA HIS A 64 22.47 6.66 -4.74
C HIS A 64 23.37 5.43 -4.84
N GLY A 65 23.29 4.68 -5.92
CA GLY A 65 24.13 3.51 -6.13
C GLY A 65 23.86 2.37 -5.15
N ILE A 66 22.63 2.27 -4.65
CA ILE A 66 22.20 1.20 -3.75
C ILE A 66 21.71 0.02 -4.58
N ASP A 67 22.18 -1.19 -4.28
CA ASP A 67 21.84 -2.40 -5.03
C ASP A 67 20.50 -3.00 -4.55
N LEU A 68 19.44 -2.25 -4.75
CA LEU A 68 18.08 -2.72 -4.47
C LEU A 68 17.57 -3.50 -5.67
N GLN A 69 17.27 -4.78 -5.49
CA GLN A 69 16.83 -5.67 -6.58
C GLN A 69 15.32 -5.79 -6.64
N GLU A 70 14.68 -5.97 -5.48
CA GLU A 70 13.25 -6.15 -5.39
C GLU A 70 12.72 -5.58 -4.09
N VAL A 71 11.54 -5.00 -4.15
CA VAL A 71 10.78 -4.60 -2.96
C VAL A 71 9.45 -5.32 -2.96
N SER A 72 8.97 -5.67 -1.78
CA SER A 72 7.67 -6.29 -1.60
C SER A 72 6.94 -5.61 -0.46
N PHE A 73 5.65 -5.43 -0.64
CA PHE A 73 4.77 -4.79 0.34
C PHE A 73 3.62 -5.73 0.65
N ASP A 74 3.49 -6.11 1.90
CA ASP A 74 2.33 -6.86 2.39
C ASP A 74 1.41 -5.86 3.10
N LEU A 75 0.29 -5.57 2.47
CA LEU A 75 -0.62 -4.52 2.91
C LEU A 75 -1.92 -5.12 3.43
N HIS A 76 -2.32 -4.66 4.61
CA HIS A 76 -3.57 -5.03 5.24
C HIS A 76 -4.38 -3.77 5.52
N TYR A 77 -5.62 -3.78 5.10
CA TYR A 77 -6.59 -2.73 5.42
C TYR A 77 -7.58 -3.26 6.44
N ASP A 78 -7.89 -2.45 7.44
CA ASP A 78 -8.91 -2.79 8.41
C ASP A 78 -9.64 -1.54 8.92
N ARG A 79 -10.86 -1.75 9.41
CA ARG A 79 -11.62 -0.75 10.12
C ARG A 79 -11.54 -1.03 11.60
N ILE A 80 -11.16 -0.01 12.36
CA ILE A 80 -11.05 -0.09 13.80
C ILE A 80 -12.16 0.76 14.39
N PHE A 81 -13.02 0.13 15.20
CA PHE A 81 -14.05 0.85 15.97
C PHE A 81 -13.40 1.60 17.12
N ALA A 82 -13.95 2.77 17.46
CA ALA A 82 -13.54 3.47 18.66
C ALA A 82 -13.82 2.60 19.89
N GLU A 83 -12.89 2.59 20.87
CA GLU A 83 -12.88 1.67 21.99
C GLU A 83 -14.19 1.66 22.80
N ASP A 84 -14.93 2.77 22.80
CA ASP A 84 -16.14 2.93 23.61
C ASP A 84 -17.43 2.62 22.87
N CYS A 85 -17.35 2.10 21.65
CA CYS A 85 -18.52 2.03 20.80
C CYS A 85 -18.64 0.70 20.06
N ALA A 86 -18.86 -0.39 20.83
CA ALA A 86 -19.02 -1.73 20.27
C ALA A 86 -20.30 -1.90 19.43
N GLU A 87 -21.26 -0.97 19.54
CA GLU A 87 -22.55 -1.01 18.83
C GLU A 87 -22.75 0.17 17.86
N CYS A 88 -21.72 0.99 17.62
CA CYS A 88 -21.85 2.13 16.73
C CYS A 88 -21.80 1.72 15.27
N GLU A 89 -22.86 2.01 14.56
CA GLU A 89 -22.97 1.85 13.12
C GLU A 89 -22.61 3.13 12.35
N ASP A 90 -22.23 4.19 13.07
CA ASP A 90 -21.95 5.50 12.48
C ASP A 90 -20.55 5.52 11.87
N ILE A 91 -20.46 5.98 10.62
CA ILE A 91 -19.20 6.08 9.85
C ILE A 91 -18.14 6.92 10.59
N GLU A 92 -18.56 7.92 11.35
CA GLU A 92 -17.65 8.80 12.11
C GLU A 92 -16.97 8.10 13.29
N THR A 93 -17.42 6.92 13.67
CA THR A 93 -16.88 6.17 14.82
C THR A 93 -15.82 5.15 14.42
N TYR A 94 -15.57 4.95 13.11
CA TYR A 94 -14.50 4.09 12.64
C TYR A 94 -13.21 4.87 12.46
N ARG A 95 -12.09 4.19 12.69
CA ARG A 95 -10.83 4.58 12.09
C ARG A 95 -10.47 3.55 11.05
N GLU A 96 -9.99 4.02 9.93
CA GLU A 96 -9.47 3.16 8.89
C GLU A 96 -7.95 3.10 9.00
N ARG A 97 -7.41 1.90 8.82
CA ARG A 97 -5.99 1.66 8.99
C ARG A 97 -5.45 0.77 7.89
N ILE A 98 -4.28 1.13 7.38
CA ILE A 98 -3.49 0.28 6.51
C ILE A 98 -2.18 -0.04 7.23
N ASP A 99 -1.87 -1.32 7.35
CA ASP A 99 -0.57 -1.79 7.80
C ASP A 99 0.23 -2.22 6.57
N GLU A 100 1.45 -1.72 6.47
CA GLU A 100 2.31 -2.00 5.33
C GLU A 100 3.63 -2.59 5.83
N ALA A 101 3.87 -3.88 5.56
CA ALA A 101 5.13 -4.53 5.84
C ALA A 101 6.00 -4.46 4.59
N ILE A 102 7.17 -3.85 4.72
CA ILE A 102 8.10 -3.60 3.61
C ILE A 102 9.24 -4.60 3.67
N SER A 103 9.45 -5.34 2.59
CA SER A 103 10.58 -6.26 2.45
C SER A 103 11.49 -5.80 1.33
N LEU A 104 12.79 -5.70 1.65
CA LEU A 104 13.83 -5.23 0.73
C LEU A 104 14.76 -6.38 0.39
N SER A 105 15.07 -6.57 -0.90
CA SER A 105 15.97 -7.61 -1.39
C SER A 105 17.08 -6.99 -2.22
N GLY A 106 18.30 -7.46 -2.03
CA GLY A 106 19.50 -7.01 -2.74
C GLY A 106 20.72 -7.09 -1.84
N ASP A 107 21.86 -6.64 -2.38
CA ASP A 107 23.10 -6.52 -1.60
C ASP A 107 23.07 -5.20 -0.83
N LEU A 108 22.39 -5.21 0.32
CA LEU A 108 22.09 -4.02 1.11
C LEU A 108 22.81 -4.05 2.45
N THR A 109 23.48 -2.96 2.78
CA THR A 109 24.03 -2.75 4.12
C THR A 109 22.88 -2.36 5.07
N ASP A 110 23.14 -2.41 6.39
CA ASP A 110 22.17 -1.94 7.38
C ASP A 110 21.85 -0.45 7.17
N ARG A 111 22.87 0.33 6.79
CA ARG A 111 22.69 1.75 6.47
C ARG A 111 21.78 1.95 5.25
N ASP A 112 21.95 1.13 4.20
CA ASP A 112 21.10 1.18 3.01
C ASP A 112 19.65 0.90 3.39
N ARG A 113 19.41 -0.11 4.23
CA ARG A 113 18.06 -0.46 4.70
C ARG A 113 17.43 0.67 5.49
N ASP A 114 18.18 1.30 6.39
CA ASP A 114 17.69 2.43 7.18
C ASP A 114 17.33 3.63 6.30
N ARG A 115 18.18 3.92 5.31
CA ARG A 115 17.94 5.02 4.36
C ARG A 115 16.70 4.75 3.50
N LEU A 116 16.57 3.54 2.97
CA LEU A 116 15.39 3.16 2.17
C LEU A 116 14.12 3.20 3.00
N TYR A 117 14.18 2.72 4.23
CA TYR A 117 13.02 2.80 5.14
C TYR A 117 12.60 4.26 5.38
N ALA A 118 13.56 5.14 5.65
CA ALA A 118 13.27 6.56 5.84
C ALA A 118 12.63 7.17 4.60
N VAL A 119 13.13 6.83 3.40
CA VAL A 119 12.62 7.33 2.13
C VAL A 119 11.22 6.81 1.82
N SER A 120 10.87 5.62 2.31
CA SER A 120 9.54 5.03 2.09
C SER A 120 8.41 5.92 2.61
N HIS A 121 8.68 6.77 3.60
CA HIS A 121 7.71 7.70 4.15
C HIS A 121 7.49 8.95 3.28
N HIS A 122 8.29 9.13 2.23
CA HIS A 122 8.19 10.26 1.30
C HIS A 122 7.35 9.98 0.06
N CYS A 123 6.62 8.87 0.05
CA CYS A 123 5.72 8.53 -1.04
C CYS A 123 4.55 9.52 -1.08
N PRO A 124 4.24 10.13 -2.24
CA PRO A 124 3.12 11.08 -2.35
C PRO A 124 1.77 10.47 -1.97
N ILE A 125 1.55 9.20 -2.28
CA ILE A 125 0.31 8.52 -1.91
C ILE A 125 0.24 8.30 -0.39
N HIS A 126 1.35 7.95 0.24
CA HIS A 126 1.43 7.85 1.70
C HIS A 126 1.02 9.17 2.35
N LYS A 127 1.53 10.29 1.83
CA LYS A 127 1.18 11.63 2.31
C LYS A 127 -0.32 11.91 2.18
N ILE A 128 -0.91 11.61 1.02
CA ILE A 128 -2.35 11.82 0.79
C ILE A 128 -3.18 11.02 1.78
N LEU A 129 -2.82 9.77 2.01
CA LEU A 129 -3.55 8.89 2.92
C LEU A 129 -3.44 9.32 4.38
N THR A 130 -2.31 9.89 4.77
CA THR A 130 -2.10 10.34 6.17
C THR A 130 -2.62 11.75 6.42
N ASP A 131 -2.44 12.66 5.46
CA ASP A 131 -2.77 14.08 5.63
C ASP A 131 -4.10 14.48 4.97
N GLY A 132 -4.59 13.63 4.06
CA GLY A 132 -5.77 13.93 3.27
C GLY A 132 -5.49 14.80 2.05
N MET A 133 -6.50 15.00 1.25
CA MET A 133 -6.46 15.91 0.10
C MET A 133 -7.83 16.54 -0.10
N GLU A 134 -7.84 17.69 -0.73
CA GLU A 134 -9.08 18.37 -1.09
C GLU A 134 -9.68 17.71 -2.34
N VAL A 135 -10.97 17.41 -2.28
CA VAL A 135 -11.70 16.79 -3.40
C VAL A 135 -12.97 17.61 -3.66
N ASP A 136 -13.07 18.20 -4.85
CA ASP A 136 -14.26 18.94 -5.28
C ASP A 136 -15.00 18.12 -6.33
N SER A 137 -16.30 17.93 -6.12
CA SER A 137 -17.14 17.18 -7.04
C SER A 137 -18.26 18.08 -7.59
N TYR A 138 -18.46 18.03 -8.90
CA TYR A 138 -19.48 18.82 -9.55
C TYR A 138 -20.06 18.03 -10.74
N LEU A 139 -21.29 18.36 -11.13
CA LEU A 139 -21.88 17.77 -12.30
C LEU A 139 -21.29 18.41 -13.57
N ALA A 140 -20.80 17.58 -14.47
CA ALA A 140 -20.32 18.07 -15.76
C ALA A 140 -21.49 18.66 -16.55
N GLU A 141 -21.24 19.74 -17.26
CA GLU A 141 -22.24 20.31 -18.20
C GLU A 141 -22.31 19.44 -19.44
N GLU A 142 -23.55 19.20 -19.92
CA GLU A 142 -23.79 18.46 -21.17
C GLU A 142 -23.83 19.38 -22.38
#